data_467f37afbef8547e0cec1396b2454f64
#
_entry.id   467f37afbef8547e0cec1396b2454f64
#
_cell.length_a   1.000
_cell.length_b   1.000
_cell.length_c   1.000
_cell.angle_alpha   90.00
_cell.angle_beta   90.00
_cell.angle_gamma   90.00
#
_symmetry.space_group_name_H-M   'P 1'
#
loop_
_entity.id
_entity.type
_entity.pdbx_description
1 polymer ?
#
loop_
_entity_poly.entity_id
_entity_poly.type
_entity_poly.pdbx_seq_one_letter_code
_entity_poly.pdbx_strand_id
1 'polypeptide(L)'
;LCAALSLVWLGACKKSLTPPAEEDVLDGPLSELSQPELAQFFRGDVAFNEVFTAASGLGPIFVASSCAGCHAGDGKGHLSTQLTRFGQRDSSGNQFLHLGGPQLQNRALPGFRPEEIPLGASFSRLTAPAITGLGYLAYVSDADLLANADPYDANGDGISGVPNWIHLPSYVQSSTDAVSRNGRYIGRFGKKASAYNLMHQTVNAYNQDMGIASAFAPKDV
;
A
#
# COMPACT_ATOMS: atom_id res chain seq x y z
N LEU A 1 -3.47 36.79 53.67
CA LEU A 1 -3.71 35.71 52.70
C LEU A 1 -2.85 35.98 51.50
N CYS A 2 -1.65 35.33 51.38
CA CYS A 2 -0.81 35.38 50.20
C CYS A 2 -1.25 34.24 49.26
N ALA A 3 -1.77 34.58 48.11
CA ALA A 3 -2.01 33.61 47.02
C ALA A 3 -0.71 33.34 46.27
N ALA A 4 -0.15 32.16 46.41
CA ALA A 4 1.00 31.70 45.62
C ALA A 4 0.51 31.33 44.22
N LEU A 5 0.88 32.12 43.21
CA LEU A 5 0.66 31.81 41.80
C LEU A 5 1.73 30.76 41.40
N SER A 6 1.31 29.52 41.26
CA SER A 6 2.15 28.47 40.70
C SER A 6 2.26 28.67 39.18
N LEU A 7 3.39 29.18 38.71
CA LEU A 7 3.74 29.16 37.30
C LEU A 7 3.99 27.70 36.89
N VAL A 8 3.03 27.10 36.22
CA VAL A 8 3.25 25.85 35.49
C VAL A 8 4.08 26.20 34.27
N TRP A 9 5.34 25.84 34.29
CA TRP A 9 6.21 25.83 33.11
C TRP A 9 5.68 24.75 32.16
N LEU A 10 4.92 25.15 31.19
CA LEU A 10 4.68 24.31 30.01
C LEU A 10 6.00 24.20 29.27
N GLY A 11 6.76 23.18 29.59
CA GLY A 11 7.88 22.70 28.79
C GLY A 11 7.33 22.22 27.45
N ALA A 12 6.95 23.16 26.57
CA ALA A 12 6.70 22.84 25.19
C ALA A 12 7.93 22.14 24.65
N CYS A 13 7.76 20.95 24.12
CA CYS A 13 8.79 20.18 23.45
C CYS A 13 9.46 21.08 22.40
N LYS A 14 10.55 21.73 22.77
CA LYS A 14 11.52 22.29 21.83
C LYS A 14 12.30 21.11 21.22
N LYS A 15 11.59 20.22 20.53
CA LYS A 15 12.26 19.36 19.58
C LYS A 15 12.67 20.25 18.43
N SER A 16 13.95 20.37 18.25
CA SER A 16 14.62 21.18 17.25
C SER A 16 13.81 21.22 15.95
N LEU A 17 13.47 22.43 15.50
CA LEU A 17 12.94 22.72 14.17
C LEU A 17 14.07 22.73 13.11
N THR A 18 15.24 22.18 13.42
CA THR A 18 16.25 21.92 12.41
C THR A 18 15.72 20.84 11.47
N PRO A 19 15.60 21.12 10.18
CA PRO A 19 15.29 20.09 9.21
C PRO A 19 16.26 18.91 9.41
N PRO A 20 15.83 17.66 9.20
CA PRO A 20 16.74 16.53 9.18
C PRO A 20 17.83 16.79 8.14
N ALA A 21 19.02 16.23 8.34
CA ALA A 21 20.03 16.24 7.30
C ALA A 21 19.51 15.54 6.06
N GLU A 22 19.97 15.94 4.88
CA GLU A 22 19.45 15.39 3.61
C GLU A 22 19.61 13.87 3.55
N GLU A 23 20.65 13.32 4.15
CA GLU A 23 20.89 11.88 4.28
C GLU A 23 19.92 11.16 5.22
N ASP A 24 19.22 11.91 6.08
CA ASP A 24 18.20 11.36 6.99
C ASP A 24 16.79 11.42 6.40
N VAL A 25 16.64 11.98 5.19
CA VAL A 25 15.36 12.08 4.50
C VAL A 25 15.12 10.80 3.71
N LEU A 26 14.18 9.98 4.18
CA LEU A 26 13.94 8.64 3.63
C LEU A 26 13.18 8.62 2.28
N ASP A 27 12.67 9.75 1.83
CA ASP A 27 11.97 9.91 0.56
C ASP A 27 12.89 10.40 -0.58
N GLY A 28 14.16 10.70 -0.26
CA GLY A 28 15.16 11.08 -1.25
C GLY A 28 15.69 9.90 -2.09
N PRO A 29 16.31 10.21 -3.24
CA PRO A 29 16.96 9.19 -4.06
C PRO A 29 18.20 8.62 -3.38
N LEU A 30 18.55 7.36 -3.67
CA LEU A 30 19.82 6.81 -3.23
C LEU A 30 21.00 7.60 -3.85
N SER A 31 22.04 7.83 -3.06
CA SER A 31 23.22 8.65 -3.45
C SER A 31 24.02 8.06 -4.63
N GLU A 32 23.90 6.77 -4.89
CA GLU A 32 24.67 6.03 -5.89
C GLU A 32 23.94 5.83 -7.24
N LEU A 33 22.78 6.47 -7.43
CA LEU A 33 22.04 6.34 -8.67
C LEU A 33 22.79 7.00 -9.84
N SER A 34 22.83 6.30 -10.97
CA SER A 34 23.29 6.90 -12.23
C SER A 34 22.34 8.01 -12.69
N GLN A 35 22.78 8.90 -13.58
CA GLN A 35 21.96 10.00 -14.10
C GLN A 35 20.64 9.54 -14.72
N PRO A 36 20.57 8.43 -15.52
CA PRO A 36 19.30 7.91 -16.00
C PRO A 36 18.36 7.41 -14.89
N GLU A 37 18.89 6.75 -13.88
CA GLU A 37 18.11 6.26 -12.74
C GLU A 37 17.60 7.41 -11.87
N LEU A 38 18.43 8.41 -11.62
CA LEU A 38 18.02 9.63 -10.93
C LEU A 38 16.91 10.36 -11.69
N ALA A 39 17.02 10.48 -13.00
CA ALA A 39 15.97 11.07 -13.83
C ALA A 39 14.69 10.23 -13.81
N GLN A 40 14.80 8.91 -13.70
CA GLN A 40 13.63 8.02 -13.54
C GLN A 40 12.99 8.20 -12.17
N PHE A 41 13.79 8.29 -11.10
CA PHE A 41 13.30 8.58 -9.76
C PHE A 41 12.46 9.85 -9.72
N PHE A 42 12.96 10.98 -10.22
CA PHE A 42 12.21 12.24 -10.23
C PHE A 42 10.94 12.19 -11.08
N ARG A 43 10.94 11.44 -12.19
CA ARG A 43 9.70 11.22 -12.95
C ARG A 43 8.69 10.40 -12.18
N GLY A 44 9.18 9.42 -11.42
CA GLY A 44 8.36 8.59 -10.54
C GLY A 44 7.74 9.41 -9.40
N ASP A 45 8.52 10.28 -8.78
CA ASP A 45 8.05 11.19 -7.72
C ASP A 45 6.96 12.14 -8.23
N VAL A 46 7.16 12.76 -9.40
CA VAL A 46 6.13 13.59 -10.03
C VAL A 46 4.85 12.79 -10.27
N ALA A 47 4.96 11.58 -10.82
CA ALA A 47 3.80 10.72 -11.09
C ALA A 47 3.10 10.27 -9.79
N PHE A 48 3.85 10.04 -8.71
CA PHE A 48 3.32 9.66 -7.41
C PHE A 48 2.48 10.78 -6.78
N ASN A 49 2.90 12.02 -6.99
CA ASN A 49 2.23 13.22 -6.48
C ASN A 49 1.12 13.74 -7.41
N GLU A 50 0.97 13.19 -8.62
CA GLU A 50 -0.03 13.62 -9.59
C GLU A 50 -1.45 13.44 -9.04
N VAL A 51 -2.25 14.50 -9.13
CA VAL A 51 -3.67 14.46 -8.77
C VAL A 51 -4.50 14.20 -10.01
N PHE A 52 -5.12 13.03 -10.07
CA PHE A 52 -5.98 12.63 -11.15
C PHE A 52 -7.37 13.26 -11.06
N THR A 53 -7.95 13.52 -12.22
CA THR A 53 -9.30 14.02 -12.41
C THR A 53 -10.05 13.13 -13.40
N ALA A 54 -11.34 13.32 -13.59
CA ALA A 54 -12.09 12.62 -14.64
C ALA A 54 -11.45 12.76 -16.01
N ALA A 55 -10.88 13.94 -16.32
CA ALA A 55 -10.22 14.22 -17.61
C ALA A 55 -8.88 13.48 -17.76
N SER A 56 -8.20 13.18 -16.67
CA SER A 56 -6.93 12.43 -16.66
C SER A 56 -7.09 10.96 -16.30
N GLY A 57 -8.32 10.46 -16.22
CA GLY A 57 -8.60 9.03 -16.08
C GLY A 57 -9.00 8.56 -14.69
N LEU A 58 -9.20 9.46 -13.71
CA LEU A 58 -9.79 9.07 -12.42
C LEU A 58 -11.11 8.35 -12.68
N GLY A 59 -11.25 7.15 -12.15
CA GLY A 59 -12.42 6.32 -12.38
C GLY A 59 -13.69 6.92 -11.82
N PRO A 60 -14.87 6.44 -12.21
CA PRO A 60 -16.10 7.03 -11.69
C PRO A 60 -16.22 6.85 -10.18
N ILE A 61 -15.68 5.79 -9.62
CA ILE A 61 -15.59 5.54 -8.18
C ILE A 61 -14.12 5.31 -7.80
N PHE A 62 -13.73 5.70 -6.58
CA PHE A 62 -12.34 5.66 -6.12
C PHE A 62 -12.23 5.81 -4.60
N VAL A 63 -11.03 5.61 -4.06
CA VAL A 63 -10.66 5.91 -2.66
C VAL A 63 -9.95 7.24 -2.57
N ALA A 64 -8.96 7.47 -3.45
CA ALA A 64 -8.16 8.69 -3.49
C ALA A 64 -7.85 9.08 -4.93
N SER A 65 -7.54 10.34 -5.16
CA SER A 65 -7.21 10.87 -6.49
C SER A 65 -5.71 10.99 -6.76
N SER A 66 -4.86 10.57 -5.81
CA SER A 66 -3.40 10.52 -5.96
C SER A 66 -2.81 9.53 -4.98
N CYS A 67 -1.60 9.03 -5.25
CA CYS A 67 -0.87 8.18 -4.32
C CYS A 67 -0.52 8.96 -3.05
N ALA A 68 -0.01 10.17 -3.19
CA ALA A 68 0.32 11.08 -2.08
C ALA A 68 -0.88 11.44 -1.20
N GLY A 69 -2.12 11.31 -1.69
CA GLY A 69 -3.34 11.49 -0.91
C GLY A 69 -3.47 10.51 0.26
N CYS A 70 -2.89 9.31 0.12
CA CYS A 70 -2.82 8.31 1.17
C CYS A 70 -1.40 8.12 1.74
N HIS A 71 -0.36 8.38 0.94
CA HIS A 71 1.05 8.22 1.27
C HIS A 71 1.78 9.57 1.27
N ALA A 72 1.34 10.51 2.11
CA ALA A 72 1.91 11.85 2.15
C ALA A 72 3.41 11.85 2.47
N GLY A 73 4.21 12.54 1.63
CA GLY A 73 5.67 12.57 1.75
C GLY A 73 6.30 11.18 1.63
N ASP A 74 5.79 10.36 0.70
CA ASP A 74 6.19 8.96 0.46
C ASP A 74 6.14 8.06 1.70
N GLY A 75 5.59 8.59 2.73
CA GLY A 75 5.56 8.01 4.04
C GLY A 75 4.35 7.10 4.28
N LYS A 76 4.10 6.90 5.57
CA LYS A 76 2.96 6.16 6.08
C LYS A 76 1.71 7.04 6.07
N GLY A 77 0.59 6.49 5.63
CA GLY A 77 -0.72 7.14 5.69
C GLY A 77 -1.16 7.49 7.11
N HIS A 78 -2.11 8.40 7.19
CA HIS A 78 -2.71 8.88 8.43
C HIS A 78 -4.03 8.16 8.74
N LEU A 79 -4.52 8.24 9.97
CA LEU A 79 -5.81 7.67 10.37
C LEU A 79 -6.99 8.25 9.58
N SER A 80 -6.88 9.49 9.11
CA SER A 80 -7.88 10.14 8.26
C SER A 80 -7.88 9.66 6.80
N THR A 81 -6.82 8.98 6.37
CA THR A 81 -6.65 8.47 4.99
C THR A 81 -6.69 6.94 4.94
N GLN A 82 -7.37 6.32 5.92
CA GLN A 82 -7.55 4.88 5.93
C GLN A 82 -8.44 4.45 4.76
N LEU A 83 -8.04 3.36 4.13
CA LEU A 83 -8.85 2.63 3.19
C LEU A 83 -9.61 1.49 3.90
N THR A 84 -10.74 1.10 3.36
CA THR A 84 -11.53 -0.01 3.88
C THR A 84 -11.46 -1.18 2.89
N ARG A 85 -11.13 -2.36 3.39
CA ARG A 85 -11.25 -3.60 2.62
C ARG A 85 -12.35 -4.45 3.23
N PHE A 86 -13.20 -5.00 2.39
CA PHE A 86 -14.31 -5.84 2.81
C PHE A 86 -14.29 -7.19 2.12
N GLY A 87 -14.95 -8.13 2.72
CA GLY A 87 -15.10 -9.47 2.17
C GLY A 87 -15.17 -10.50 3.27
N GLN A 88 -15.47 -11.71 2.87
CA GLN A 88 -15.47 -12.88 3.75
C GLN A 88 -14.94 -14.05 2.96
N ARG A 89 -13.86 -14.64 3.44
CA ARG A 89 -13.22 -15.77 2.77
C ARG A 89 -13.72 -17.08 3.36
N ASP A 90 -14.11 -17.96 2.46
CA ASP A 90 -14.33 -19.39 2.74
C ASP A 90 -13.41 -20.24 1.85
N SER A 91 -13.67 -21.54 1.77
CA SER A 91 -12.93 -22.49 0.94
C SER A 91 -13.01 -22.19 -0.57
N SER A 92 -14.02 -21.46 -1.02
CA SER A 92 -14.22 -21.07 -2.42
C SER A 92 -13.65 -19.69 -2.76
N GLY A 93 -13.18 -18.93 -1.77
CA GLY A 93 -12.62 -17.61 -1.95
C GLY A 93 -13.41 -16.51 -1.25
N ASN A 94 -13.24 -15.24 -1.69
CA ASN A 94 -14.02 -14.14 -1.16
C ASN A 94 -15.38 -14.07 -1.84
N GLN A 95 -16.43 -14.27 -1.05
CA GLN A 95 -17.83 -14.30 -1.52
C GLN A 95 -18.34 -12.96 -2.06
N PHE A 96 -17.66 -11.85 -1.74
CA PHE A 96 -18.12 -10.49 -2.07
C PHE A 96 -17.32 -9.86 -3.22
N LEU A 97 -16.44 -10.59 -3.90
CA LEU A 97 -15.68 -10.05 -5.05
C LEU A 97 -16.59 -9.55 -6.19
N HIS A 98 -17.73 -10.22 -6.40
CA HIS A 98 -18.69 -9.83 -7.43
C HIS A 98 -19.50 -8.56 -7.09
N LEU A 99 -19.31 -8.01 -5.89
CA LEU A 99 -19.94 -6.78 -5.41
C LEU A 99 -18.93 -5.64 -5.24
N GLY A 100 -17.78 -5.70 -5.95
CA GLY A 100 -16.77 -4.67 -5.95
C GLY A 100 -15.59 -4.89 -4.97
N GLY A 101 -15.64 -5.94 -4.13
CA GLY A 101 -14.54 -6.21 -3.19
C GLY A 101 -13.24 -6.62 -3.89
N PRO A 102 -12.13 -6.59 -3.18
CA PRO A 102 -12.03 -6.37 -1.72
C PRO A 102 -11.84 -4.91 -1.29
N GLN A 103 -11.52 -3.99 -2.20
CA GLN A 103 -11.31 -2.57 -1.90
C GLN A 103 -12.63 -1.81 -1.99
N LEU A 104 -13.00 -1.07 -0.95
CA LEU A 104 -14.17 -0.20 -0.97
C LEU A 104 -13.83 1.13 -1.62
N GLN A 105 -14.37 1.41 -2.78
CA GLN A 105 -14.26 2.70 -3.47
C GLN A 105 -15.36 3.64 -2.96
N ASN A 106 -15.08 4.29 -1.84
CA ASN A 106 -16.06 5.05 -1.05
C ASN A 106 -16.25 6.51 -1.48
N ARG A 107 -15.69 6.89 -2.64
CA ARG A 107 -15.89 8.20 -3.29
C ARG A 107 -16.32 8.01 -4.72
N ALA A 108 -17.00 9.02 -5.28
CA ALA A 108 -17.44 8.99 -6.66
C ALA A 108 -17.36 10.38 -7.30
N LEU A 109 -17.18 10.39 -8.61
CA LEU A 109 -17.35 11.58 -9.44
C LEU A 109 -18.81 12.04 -9.45
N PRO A 110 -19.10 13.32 -9.74
CA PRO A 110 -20.47 13.81 -9.88
C PRO A 110 -21.28 12.96 -10.87
N GLY A 111 -22.46 12.54 -10.44
CA GLY A 111 -23.36 11.68 -11.22
C GLY A 111 -23.21 10.18 -10.99
N PHE A 112 -22.18 9.78 -10.24
CA PHE A 112 -21.96 8.37 -9.86
C PHE A 112 -22.22 8.17 -8.37
N ARG A 113 -22.40 6.93 -7.96
CA ARG A 113 -22.57 6.55 -6.54
C ARG A 113 -21.34 5.77 -6.11
N PRO A 114 -20.77 6.09 -4.94
CA PRO A 114 -19.68 5.29 -4.36
C PRO A 114 -20.21 3.91 -3.94
N GLU A 115 -19.28 2.99 -3.73
CA GLU A 115 -19.60 1.68 -3.16
C GLU A 115 -19.99 1.78 -1.70
N GLU A 116 -20.84 0.83 -1.28
CA GLU A 116 -21.21 0.60 0.09
C GLU A 116 -20.79 -0.80 0.52
N ILE A 117 -20.50 -0.99 1.81
CA ILE A 117 -20.15 -2.31 2.33
C ILE A 117 -21.40 -3.22 2.20
N PRO A 118 -21.31 -4.33 1.47
CA PRO A 118 -22.45 -5.25 1.32
C PRO A 118 -22.92 -5.80 2.67
N LEU A 119 -24.22 -6.00 2.79
CA LEU A 119 -24.79 -6.57 4.00
C LEU A 119 -24.19 -7.96 4.28
N GLY A 120 -23.69 -8.15 5.50
CA GLY A 120 -23.07 -9.39 5.93
C GLY A 120 -21.56 -9.48 5.60
N ALA A 121 -20.98 -8.54 4.87
CA ALA A 121 -19.56 -8.52 4.64
C ALA A 121 -18.77 -8.09 5.88
N SER A 122 -17.75 -8.84 6.23
CA SER A 122 -16.73 -8.40 7.19
C SER A 122 -15.84 -7.36 6.55
N PHE A 123 -15.34 -6.40 7.34
CA PHE A 123 -14.44 -5.37 6.84
C PHE A 123 -13.32 -5.03 7.81
N SER A 124 -12.26 -4.45 7.28
CA SER A 124 -11.12 -3.93 8.04
C SER A 124 -10.71 -2.57 7.50
N ARG A 125 -10.37 -1.65 8.39
CA ARG A 125 -9.75 -0.37 8.03
C ARG A 125 -8.25 -0.51 8.09
N LEU A 126 -7.57 -0.07 7.05
CA LEU A 126 -6.13 -0.20 6.89
C LEU A 126 -5.53 1.18 6.65
N THR A 127 -4.52 1.54 7.43
CA THR A 127 -3.68 2.71 7.14
C THR A 127 -2.67 2.32 6.08
N ALA A 128 -2.48 3.16 5.06
CA ALA A 128 -1.49 2.94 4.03
C ALA A 128 -0.09 2.77 4.67
N PRO A 129 0.69 1.74 4.30
CA PRO A 129 2.05 1.56 4.83
C PRO A 129 3.00 2.60 4.27
N ALA A 130 4.16 2.80 4.90
CA ALA A 130 5.25 3.53 4.30
C ALA A 130 5.68 2.85 2.99
N ILE A 131 6.02 3.64 1.98
CA ILE A 131 6.49 3.14 0.68
C ILE A 131 8.00 3.27 0.52
N THR A 132 8.65 4.04 1.39
CA THR A 132 10.11 4.16 1.45
C THR A 132 10.75 2.78 1.69
N GLY A 133 11.83 2.49 0.99
CA GLY A 133 12.58 1.25 1.14
C GLY A 133 11.94 -0.02 0.54
N LEU A 134 10.78 0.06 -0.10
CA LEU A 134 10.12 -1.11 -0.70
C LEU A 134 10.97 -1.78 -1.79
N GLY A 135 11.84 -1.04 -2.46
CA GLY A 135 12.81 -1.61 -3.41
C GLY A 135 13.71 -2.67 -2.77
N TYR A 136 14.15 -2.45 -1.53
CA TYR A 136 14.97 -3.43 -0.81
C TYR A 136 14.19 -4.72 -0.52
N LEU A 137 12.91 -4.61 -0.20
CA LEU A 137 12.07 -5.79 -0.01
C LEU A 137 11.96 -6.65 -1.27
N ALA A 138 12.08 -6.04 -2.45
CA ALA A 138 12.07 -6.78 -3.71
C ALA A 138 13.31 -7.68 -3.89
N TYR A 139 14.42 -7.35 -3.24
CA TYR A 139 15.68 -8.13 -3.29
C TYR A 139 15.74 -9.27 -2.27
N VAL A 140 14.82 -9.35 -1.32
CA VAL A 140 14.77 -10.49 -0.38
C VAL A 140 14.43 -11.76 -1.16
N SER A 141 15.21 -12.81 -1.03
CA SER A 141 14.97 -14.06 -1.74
C SER A 141 13.74 -14.82 -1.22
N ASP A 142 13.11 -15.61 -2.07
CA ASP A 142 12.04 -16.51 -1.62
C ASP A 142 12.53 -17.51 -0.58
N ALA A 143 13.79 -17.92 -0.67
CA ALA A 143 14.42 -18.82 0.30
C ALA A 143 14.47 -18.19 1.71
N ASP A 144 14.85 -16.92 1.80
CA ASP A 144 14.88 -16.20 3.08
C ASP A 144 13.47 -16.01 3.64
N LEU A 145 12.49 -15.70 2.80
CA LEU A 145 11.09 -15.60 3.23
C LEU A 145 10.57 -16.94 3.75
N LEU A 146 10.91 -18.03 3.08
CA LEU A 146 10.50 -19.37 3.48
C LEU A 146 11.23 -19.85 4.75
N ALA A 147 12.49 -19.46 4.93
CA ALA A 147 13.26 -19.78 6.13
C ALA A 147 12.68 -19.10 7.40
N ASN A 148 12.01 -17.96 7.23
CA ASN A 148 11.31 -17.26 8.30
C ASN A 148 9.83 -17.69 8.47
N ALA A 149 9.36 -18.62 7.65
CA ALA A 149 7.99 -19.11 7.79
C ALA A 149 7.91 -20.11 8.96
N ASP A 150 6.95 -19.91 9.83
CA ASP A 150 6.65 -20.77 10.97
C ASP A 150 5.14 -21.00 11.10
N PRO A 151 4.55 -21.84 10.22
CA PRO A 151 3.10 -22.01 10.18
C PRO A 151 2.52 -22.70 11.41
N TYR A 152 3.35 -23.33 12.23
CA TYR A 152 2.94 -24.11 13.39
C TYR A 152 3.42 -23.53 14.72
N ASP A 153 3.99 -22.30 14.71
CA ASP A 153 4.57 -21.66 15.90
C ASP A 153 5.56 -22.59 16.63
N ALA A 154 6.49 -23.16 15.86
CA ALA A 154 7.44 -24.14 16.38
C ALA A 154 8.44 -23.51 17.38
N ASN A 155 8.68 -22.20 17.27
CA ASN A 155 9.53 -21.45 18.19
C ASN A 155 8.78 -21.03 19.48
N GLY A 156 7.45 -21.13 19.53
CA GLY A 156 6.63 -20.84 20.72
C GLY A 156 6.47 -19.36 21.06
N ASP A 157 6.64 -18.44 20.08
CA ASP A 157 6.50 -17.00 20.28
C ASP A 157 5.06 -16.46 20.11
N GLY A 158 4.13 -17.34 19.76
CA GLY A 158 2.72 -17.00 19.53
C GLY A 158 2.43 -16.45 18.14
N ILE A 159 3.40 -16.50 17.21
CA ILE A 159 3.26 -15.97 15.84
C ILE A 159 3.41 -17.08 14.82
N SER A 160 2.35 -17.38 14.09
CA SER A 160 2.38 -18.34 12.97
C SER A 160 2.63 -17.63 11.65
N GLY A 161 3.86 -17.64 11.15
CA GLY A 161 4.27 -17.04 9.90
C GLY A 161 3.91 -17.92 8.70
N VAL A 162 2.97 -17.48 7.86
CA VAL A 162 2.56 -18.22 6.66
C VAL A 162 2.70 -17.34 5.40
N PRO A 163 3.47 -17.76 4.38
CA PRO A 163 3.54 -17.04 3.11
C PRO A 163 2.18 -16.97 2.43
N ASN A 164 1.82 -15.82 1.88
CA ASN A 164 0.66 -15.71 1.03
C ASN A 164 1.00 -16.12 -0.41
N TRP A 165 0.45 -17.24 -0.86
CA TRP A 165 0.64 -17.78 -2.21
C TRP A 165 -0.43 -17.22 -3.15
N ILE A 166 0.00 -16.41 -4.13
CA ILE A 166 -0.88 -15.69 -5.05
C ILE A 166 -0.66 -16.14 -6.51
N HIS A 167 -1.68 -16.00 -7.34
CA HIS A 167 -1.53 -16.09 -8.78
C HIS A 167 -0.93 -14.79 -9.33
N LEU A 168 -0.07 -14.90 -10.34
CA LEU A 168 0.43 -13.73 -11.05
C LEU A 168 -0.56 -13.33 -12.14
N PRO A 169 -0.87 -12.04 -12.29
CA PRO A 169 -1.55 -11.56 -13.48
C PRO A 169 -0.64 -11.70 -14.71
N SER A 170 -1.23 -11.75 -15.89
CA SER A 170 -0.52 -12.05 -17.14
C SER A 170 0.62 -11.07 -17.51
N TYR A 171 0.56 -9.87 -16.98
CA TYR A 171 1.58 -8.84 -17.19
C TYR A 171 2.76 -8.91 -16.19
N VAL A 172 2.69 -9.79 -15.19
CA VAL A 172 3.75 -9.98 -14.19
C VAL A 172 4.49 -11.27 -14.48
N GLN A 173 5.80 -11.15 -14.66
CA GLN A 173 6.70 -12.28 -14.77
C GLN A 173 7.34 -12.58 -13.42
N SER A 174 7.48 -13.87 -13.10
CA SER A 174 8.24 -14.30 -11.94
C SER A 174 9.75 -14.13 -12.19
N SER A 175 10.51 -13.90 -11.12
CA SER A 175 11.96 -13.99 -11.17
C SER A 175 12.40 -15.44 -11.46
N THR A 176 13.62 -15.60 -11.94
CA THR A 176 14.19 -16.91 -12.31
C THR A 176 14.40 -17.83 -11.10
N ASP A 177 14.58 -17.25 -9.94
CA ASP A 177 14.78 -17.91 -8.64
C ASP A 177 13.50 -18.01 -7.80
N ALA A 178 12.36 -17.60 -8.37
CA ALA A 178 11.08 -17.63 -7.67
C ALA A 178 10.63 -19.07 -7.35
N VAL A 179 10.21 -19.27 -6.12
CA VAL A 179 9.58 -20.52 -5.69
C VAL A 179 8.10 -20.51 -6.03
N SER A 180 7.63 -21.56 -6.69
CA SER A 180 6.21 -21.70 -6.99
C SER A 180 5.59 -22.93 -6.33
N ARG A 181 4.31 -22.82 -5.96
CA ARG A 181 3.46 -23.93 -5.50
C ARG A 181 2.15 -23.92 -6.28
N ASN A 182 1.90 -24.95 -7.05
CA ASN A 182 0.66 -25.07 -7.85
C ASN A 182 0.38 -23.83 -8.72
N GLY A 183 1.40 -23.26 -9.37
CA GLY A 183 1.29 -22.06 -10.19
C GLY A 183 1.07 -20.77 -9.41
N ARG A 184 1.28 -20.78 -8.10
CA ARG A 184 1.23 -19.61 -7.23
C ARG A 184 2.62 -19.24 -6.73
N TYR A 185 2.83 -17.98 -6.43
CA TYR A 185 4.10 -17.36 -6.02
C TYR A 185 3.92 -16.60 -4.72
N ILE A 186 5.00 -16.33 -4.01
CA ILE A 186 4.96 -15.63 -2.73
C ILE A 186 4.66 -14.15 -2.96
N GLY A 187 3.54 -13.68 -2.42
CA GLY A 187 3.22 -12.26 -2.36
C GLY A 187 4.09 -11.54 -1.33
N ARG A 188 4.48 -10.29 -1.61
CA ARG A 188 5.40 -9.51 -0.77
C ARG A 188 4.87 -8.14 -0.43
N PHE A 189 4.14 -7.51 -1.35
CA PHE A 189 3.73 -6.11 -1.24
C PHE A 189 2.27 -5.97 -0.82
N GLY A 190 1.99 -4.79 -0.24
CA GLY A 190 0.72 -4.52 0.42
C GLY A 190 0.60 -5.20 1.79
N LYS A 191 -0.28 -4.70 2.65
CA LYS A 191 -0.45 -5.20 4.03
C LYS A 191 -0.90 -6.66 4.13
N LYS A 192 -1.42 -7.21 3.06
CA LYS A 192 -1.86 -8.61 2.98
C LYS A 192 -0.94 -9.45 2.10
N ALA A 193 0.25 -8.94 1.76
CA ALA A 193 1.19 -9.59 0.84
C ALA A 193 0.46 -10.10 -0.41
N SER A 194 -0.36 -9.25 -1.02
CA SER A 194 -1.26 -9.62 -2.14
C SER A 194 -0.69 -9.28 -3.51
N ALA A 195 0.48 -8.66 -3.58
CA ALA A 195 1.17 -8.37 -4.82
C ALA A 195 2.57 -8.98 -4.82
N TYR A 196 2.99 -9.48 -5.98
CA TYR A 196 4.28 -10.18 -6.15
C TYR A 196 5.46 -9.21 -6.22
N ASN A 197 5.31 -8.15 -7.00
CA ASN A 197 6.33 -7.12 -7.20
C ASN A 197 5.71 -5.71 -7.18
N LEU A 198 6.54 -4.67 -7.26
CA LEU A 198 6.08 -3.29 -7.22
C LEU A 198 5.20 -2.94 -8.42
N MET A 199 5.47 -3.47 -9.61
CA MET A 199 4.59 -3.27 -10.78
C MET A 199 3.18 -3.79 -10.51
N HIS A 200 3.07 -5.01 -9.97
CA HIS A 200 1.78 -5.58 -9.58
C HIS A 200 1.05 -4.72 -8.54
N GLN A 201 1.78 -4.27 -7.51
CA GLN A 201 1.21 -3.40 -6.47
C GLN A 201 0.73 -2.05 -7.04
N THR A 202 1.52 -1.44 -7.93
CA THR A 202 1.19 -0.16 -8.54
C THR A 202 -0.05 -0.26 -9.43
N VAL A 203 -0.13 -1.29 -10.28
CA VAL A 203 -1.33 -1.53 -11.11
C VAL A 203 -2.57 -1.74 -10.25
N ASN A 204 -2.45 -2.51 -9.16
CA ASN A 204 -3.56 -2.69 -8.23
C ASN A 204 -4.00 -1.38 -7.57
N ALA A 205 -3.05 -0.50 -7.19
CA ALA A 205 -3.36 0.78 -6.58
C ALA A 205 -4.06 1.72 -7.58
N TYR A 206 -3.57 1.81 -8.82
CA TYR A 206 -4.26 2.59 -9.86
C TYR A 206 -5.68 2.11 -10.08
N ASN A 207 -5.88 0.80 -10.16
CA ASN A 207 -7.18 0.21 -10.42
C ASN A 207 -8.12 0.27 -9.21
N GLN A 208 -7.69 -0.27 -8.05
CA GLN A 208 -8.55 -0.42 -6.88
C GLN A 208 -8.70 0.84 -6.03
N ASP A 209 -7.67 1.70 -5.98
CA ASP A 209 -7.70 2.89 -5.13
C ASP A 209 -8.12 4.15 -5.90
N MET A 210 -7.86 4.21 -7.22
CA MET A 210 -8.18 5.36 -8.05
C MET A 210 -9.20 5.07 -9.17
N GLY A 211 -9.65 3.81 -9.35
CA GLY A 211 -10.56 3.42 -10.40
C GLY A 211 -9.99 3.63 -11.81
N ILE A 212 -8.66 3.67 -11.94
CA ILE A 212 -7.99 3.93 -13.22
C ILE A 212 -7.76 2.62 -13.97
N ALA A 213 -8.44 2.45 -15.08
CA ALA A 213 -8.17 1.36 -16.00
C ALA A 213 -6.87 1.59 -16.79
N SER A 214 -6.16 0.52 -17.10
CA SER A 214 -4.91 0.56 -17.86
C SER A 214 -4.84 -0.61 -18.84
N ALA A 215 -3.80 -0.65 -19.69
CA ALA A 215 -3.56 -1.81 -20.55
C ALA A 215 -3.29 -3.10 -19.73
N PHE A 216 -2.86 -2.98 -18.48
CA PHE A 216 -2.61 -4.10 -17.57
C PHE A 216 -3.86 -4.54 -16.81
N ALA A 217 -4.73 -3.60 -16.49
CA ALA A 217 -6.03 -3.83 -15.83
C ALA A 217 -7.08 -2.99 -16.57
N PRO A 218 -7.67 -3.54 -17.66
CA PRO A 218 -8.54 -2.76 -18.55
C PRO A 218 -9.96 -2.58 -18.03
N LYS A 219 -10.30 -3.21 -16.93
CA LYS A 219 -11.61 -3.09 -16.28
C LYS A 219 -11.43 -2.55 -14.88
N ASP A 220 -12.36 -1.70 -14.47
CA ASP A 220 -12.54 -1.37 -13.06
C ASP A 220 -13.03 -2.60 -12.28
N VAL A 221 -12.78 -2.64 -10.99
CA VAL A 221 -13.09 -3.79 -10.12
C VAL A 221 -14.50 -3.68 -9.61
#